data_9c4cce7311e61acbeb03929b50ec2638
#
_entry.id   9c4cce7311e61acbeb03929b50ec2638
#
_cell.length_a   1.000
_cell.length_b   1.000
_cell.length_c   1.000
_cell.angle_alpha   90.00
_cell.angle_beta   90.00
_cell.angle_gamma   90.00
#
_symmetry.space_group_name_H-M   'P 1'
#
loop_
_entity.id
_entity.type
_entity.pdbx_description
1 polymer ?
#
loop_
_entity_poly.entity_id
_entity_poly.type
_entity_poly.pdbx_seq_one_letter_code
_entity_poly.pdbx_strand_id
1 'polypeptide(L)'
;LGQRFPATFSISVNDYGLELLTAAKVPPLHEDDWRALLTPESLVEDVLAALNAGELARRRFRDIARISGLVFQGYPGKGKTGKQLQASSGLLYDTLDRYDPDHLLLDQARREVLESQLEIGRLRAVLERARDQALVLTTPERFTPLAFPLWVERLRNRLSTESWRDRVARMTERLEKHADRRAGDA
;
A
#
# COMPACT_ATOMS: atom_id res chain seq x y z
N LEU A 1 6.91 2.77 -9.00
CA LEU A 1 6.39 2.33 -10.31
C LEU A 1 5.45 3.36 -10.90
N GLY A 2 4.42 3.83 -10.18
CA GLY A 2 3.45 4.81 -10.70
C GLY A 2 4.06 6.13 -11.15
N GLN A 3 5.14 6.58 -10.53
CA GLN A 3 5.89 7.77 -10.96
C GLN A 3 6.74 7.50 -12.23
N ARG A 4 7.23 6.26 -12.37
CA ARG A 4 8.09 5.87 -13.50
C ARG A 4 7.28 5.51 -14.75
N PHE A 5 6.09 4.97 -14.55
CA PHE A 5 5.18 4.57 -15.63
C PHE A 5 3.80 5.20 -15.42
N PRO A 6 3.27 5.94 -16.40
CA PRO A 6 1.93 6.55 -16.32
C PRO A 6 0.84 5.47 -16.47
N ALA A 7 0.74 4.59 -15.50
CA ALA A 7 -0.16 3.45 -15.50
C ALA A 7 -0.83 3.27 -14.15
N THR A 8 -2.08 2.84 -14.17
CA THR A 8 -2.81 2.43 -12.97
C THR A 8 -2.53 0.96 -12.68
N PHE A 9 -2.15 0.65 -11.47
CA PHE A 9 -1.88 -0.71 -11.00
C PHE A 9 -2.95 -1.16 -10.02
N SER A 10 -3.49 -2.35 -10.24
CA SER A 10 -4.25 -3.08 -9.22
C SER A 10 -3.27 -3.89 -8.38
N ILE A 11 -3.44 -3.85 -7.07
CA ILE A 11 -2.53 -4.49 -6.11
C ILE A 11 -3.30 -5.58 -5.37
N SER A 12 -2.73 -6.77 -5.30
CA SER A 12 -3.18 -7.87 -4.43
C SER A 12 -2.02 -8.33 -3.58
N VAL A 13 -2.26 -8.60 -2.31
CA VAL A 13 -1.21 -8.92 -1.33
C VAL A 13 -1.62 -10.12 -0.50
N ASN A 14 -0.66 -10.98 -0.16
CA ASN A 14 -0.79 -12.01 0.86
C ASN A 14 0.50 -12.12 1.70
N ASP A 15 0.58 -13.08 2.61
CA ASP A 15 1.74 -13.26 3.50
C ASP A 15 3.05 -13.60 2.76
N TYR A 16 2.98 -14.02 1.49
CA TYR A 16 4.14 -14.49 0.72
C TYR A 16 4.57 -13.51 -0.37
N GLY A 17 3.76 -12.50 -0.69
CA GLY A 17 4.12 -11.56 -1.73
C GLY A 17 3.00 -10.63 -2.16
N LEU A 18 3.28 -9.93 -3.24
CA LEU A 18 2.34 -8.99 -3.85
C LEU A 18 2.25 -9.22 -5.37
N GLU A 19 1.06 -8.99 -5.91
CA GLU A 19 0.81 -8.94 -7.35
C GLU A 19 0.51 -7.49 -7.73
N LEU A 20 1.19 -7.02 -8.78
CA LEU A 20 0.87 -5.76 -9.45
C LEU A 20 0.34 -6.06 -10.84
N LEU A 21 -0.86 -5.62 -11.13
CA LEU A 21 -1.49 -5.80 -12.44
C LEU A 21 -1.84 -4.46 -13.06
N THR A 22 -1.50 -4.29 -14.31
CA THR A 22 -1.92 -3.13 -15.12
C THR A 22 -2.44 -3.58 -16.48
N ALA A 23 -3.37 -2.81 -17.04
CA ALA A 23 -3.82 -2.98 -18.44
C ALA A 23 -2.91 -2.24 -19.44
N ALA A 24 -2.06 -1.32 -18.95
CA ALA A 24 -1.12 -0.59 -19.77
C ALA A 24 0.07 -1.48 -20.17
N LYS A 25 0.64 -1.21 -21.34
CA LYS A 25 1.90 -1.84 -21.74
C LYS A 25 3.03 -1.20 -20.93
N VAL A 26 3.57 -1.94 -19.98
CA VAL A 26 4.77 -1.58 -19.23
C VAL A 26 5.93 -2.37 -19.85
N PRO A 27 7.08 -1.74 -20.12
CA PRO A 27 8.26 -2.46 -20.59
C PRO A 27 8.73 -3.47 -19.54
N PRO A 28 9.34 -4.58 -19.96
CA PRO A 28 9.91 -5.53 -19.02
C PRO A 28 10.96 -4.85 -18.14
N LEU A 29 10.88 -5.08 -16.83
CA LEU A 29 11.85 -4.57 -15.88
C LEU A 29 12.99 -5.57 -15.75
N HIS A 30 14.23 -5.07 -15.87
CA HIS A 30 15.45 -5.83 -15.68
C HIS A 30 15.91 -5.81 -14.21
N GLU A 31 16.95 -6.54 -13.88
CA GLU A 31 17.44 -6.66 -12.50
C GLU A 31 17.78 -5.29 -11.89
N ASP A 32 18.47 -4.44 -12.64
CA ASP A 32 18.84 -3.10 -12.16
C ASP A 32 17.63 -2.22 -11.87
N ASP A 33 16.56 -2.34 -12.66
CA ASP A 33 15.32 -1.64 -12.43
C ASP A 33 14.67 -2.08 -11.12
N TRP A 34 14.64 -3.39 -10.86
CA TRP A 34 14.09 -3.93 -9.61
C TRP A 34 14.94 -3.55 -8.41
N ARG A 35 16.27 -3.60 -8.53
CA ARG A 35 17.17 -3.15 -7.46
C ARG A 35 16.97 -1.66 -7.14
N ALA A 36 16.81 -0.82 -8.15
CA ALA A 36 16.51 0.61 -7.98
C ALA A 36 15.12 0.86 -7.34
N LEU A 37 14.17 -0.04 -7.53
CA LEU A 37 12.83 0.07 -6.93
C LEU A 37 12.77 -0.50 -5.50
N LEU A 38 13.64 -1.46 -5.19
CA LEU A 38 13.68 -2.16 -3.89
C LEU A 38 14.78 -1.58 -2.97
N THR A 39 14.99 -0.28 -3.05
CA THR A 39 15.99 0.44 -2.26
C THR A 39 15.34 1.23 -1.12
N PRO A 40 15.96 1.34 0.06
CA PRO A 40 15.43 2.11 1.18
C PRO A 40 15.76 3.62 1.12
N GLU A 41 16.62 4.07 0.19
CA GLU A 41 17.19 5.43 0.20
C GLU A 41 16.13 6.52 0.06
N SER A 42 15.17 6.37 -0.87
CA SER A 42 14.08 7.34 -1.10
C SER A 42 12.75 6.91 -0.49
N LEU A 43 12.77 5.94 0.43
CA LEU A 43 11.55 5.29 0.93
C LEU A 43 10.52 6.28 1.49
N VAL A 44 10.95 7.23 2.31
CA VAL A 44 10.04 8.19 2.95
C VAL A 44 9.43 9.13 1.91
N GLU A 45 10.25 9.68 1.03
CA GLU A 45 9.80 10.56 -0.06
C GLU A 45 8.83 9.83 -1.00
N ASP A 46 9.15 8.61 -1.38
CA ASP A 46 8.30 7.80 -2.27
C ASP A 46 6.96 7.45 -1.63
N VAL A 47 6.96 7.11 -0.35
CA VAL A 47 5.73 6.83 0.41
C VAL A 47 4.89 8.10 0.53
N LEU A 48 5.47 9.23 0.87
CA LEU A 48 4.76 10.51 0.98
C LEU A 48 4.20 10.97 -0.36
N ALA A 49 4.93 10.75 -1.45
CA ALA A 49 4.47 11.09 -2.80
C ALA A 49 3.38 10.14 -3.34
N ALA A 50 3.42 8.86 -2.95
CA ALA A 50 2.46 7.85 -3.42
C ALA A 50 1.14 7.87 -2.65
N LEU A 51 1.16 8.25 -1.39
CA LEU A 51 0.00 8.30 -0.51
C LEU A 51 -0.49 9.74 -0.35
N ASN A 52 -1.79 9.89 -0.12
CA ASN A 52 -2.31 11.17 0.37
C ASN A 52 -1.92 11.35 1.85
N ALA A 53 -0.61 11.45 2.08
CA ALA A 53 -0.02 11.53 3.41
C ALA A 53 -0.50 12.76 4.18
N GLY A 54 -0.78 13.85 3.47
CA GLY A 54 -1.38 15.06 4.05
C GLY A 54 -2.75 14.79 4.66
N GLU A 55 -3.60 14.03 3.98
CA GLU A 55 -4.92 13.68 4.52
C GLU A 55 -4.83 12.72 5.71
N LEU A 56 -3.91 11.78 5.69
CA LEU A 56 -3.64 10.89 6.82
C LEU A 56 -3.10 11.68 8.03
N ALA A 57 -2.14 12.57 7.80
CA ALA A 57 -1.61 13.44 8.83
C ALA A 57 -2.69 14.38 9.41
N ARG A 58 -3.57 14.93 8.56
CA ARG A 58 -4.70 15.76 8.98
C ARG A 58 -5.67 15.01 9.88
N ARG A 59 -5.95 13.75 9.58
CA ARG A 59 -6.76 12.87 10.46
C ARG A 59 -6.06 12.62 11.79
N ARG A 60 -4.76 12.32 11.77
CA ARG A 60 -3.99 12.06 12.98
C ARG A 60 -3.83 13.32 13.84
N PHE A 61 -3.64 14.46 13.21
CA PHE A 61 -3.54 15.76 13.86
C PHE A 61 -4.76 16.08 14.75
N ARG A 62 -5.94 15.58 14.41
CA ARG A 62 -7.14 15.76 15.25
C ARG A 62 -6.94 15.23 16.67
N ASP A 63 -6.35 14.04 16.80
CA ASP A 63 -6.12 13.42 18.10
C ASP A 63 -4.99 14.17 18.86
N ILE A 64 -3.95 14.56 18.14
CA ILE A 64 -2.84 15.34 18.68
C ILE A 64 -3.33 16.71 19.16
N ALA A 65 -4.10 17.44 18.36
CA ALA A 65 -4.65 18.74 18.71
C ALA A 65 -5.60 18.67 19.92
N ARG A 66 -6.29 17.55 20.08
CA ARG A 66 -7.13 17.30 21.25
C ARG A 66 -6.30 17.05 22.49
N ILE A 67 -5.27 16.22 22.43
CA ILE A 67 -4.40 15.87 23.56
C ILE A 67 -3.58 17.08 23.99
N SER A 68 -3.06 17.87 23.05
CA SER A 68 -2.28 19.09 23.33
C SER A 68 -3.13 20.26 23.83
N GLY A 69 -4.47 20.12 23.88
CA GLY A 69 -5.37 21.19 24.31
C GLY A 69 -5.62 22.30 23.31
N LEU A 70 -5.09 22.19 22.06
CA LEU A 70 -5.34 23.18 21.00
C LEU A 70 -6.79 23.20 20.55
N VAL A 71 -7.49 22.09 20.63
CA VAL A 71 -8.91 21.98 20.32
C VAL A 71 -9.69 21.70 21.59
N PHE A 72 -10.45 22.68 22.02
CA PHE A 72 -11.32 22.58 23.19
C PHE A 72 -12.46 21.60 22.95
N GLN A 73 -12.60 20.60 23.80
CA GLN A 73 -13.56 19.49 23.66
C GLN A 73 -14.98 19.84 24.19
N GLY A 74 -15.12 20.93 24.90
CA GLY A 74 -16.34 21.33 25.61
C GLY A 74 -16.24 21.13 27.12
N TYR A 75 -17.27 21.57 27.84
CA TYR A 75 -17.38 21.40 29.30
C TYR A 75 -17.96 20.00 29.64
N PRO A 76 -17.73 19.50 30.85
CA PRO A 76 -18.42 18.31 31.33
C PRO A 76 -19.95 18.45 31.18
N GLY A 77 -20.61 17.49 30.53
CA GLY A 77 -22.04 17.53 30.22
C GLY A 77 -22.46 18.34 28.99
N LYS A 78 -21.55 19.11 28.38
CA LYS A 78 -21.77 19.89 27.14
C LYS A 78 -20.57 19.74 26.17
N GLY A 79 -20.24 18.50 25.83
CA GLY A 79 -19.15 18.20 24.92
C GLY A 79 -19.48 18.63 23.48
N LYS A 80 -18.45 19.04 22.71
CA LYS A 80 -18.58 19.26 21.26
C LYS A 80 -18.81 17.93 20.55
N THR A 81 -19.62 17.95 19.49
CA THR A 81 -19.83 16.78 18.65
C THR A 81 -18.55 16.39 17.89
N GLY A 82 -18.43 15.11 17.50
CA GLY A 82 -17.31 14.64 16.69
C GLY A 82 -17.12 15.46 15.39
N LYS A 83 -18.22 15.88 14.74
CA LYS A 83 -18.17 16.74 13.54
C LYS A 83 -17.59 18.13 13.84
N GLN A 84 -17.96 18.74 14.96
CA GLN A 84 -17.42 20.04 15.37
C GLN A 84 -15.93 19.95 15.70
N LEU A 85 -15.51 18.91 16.39
CA LEU A 85 -14.09 18.66 16.69
C LEU A 85 -13.29 18.42 15.41
N GLN A 86 -13.83 17.66 14.46
CA GLN A 86 -13.20 17.41 13.16
C GLN A 86 -13.05 18.71 12.35
N ALA A 87 -14.09 19.53 12.28
CA ALA A 87 -14.06 20.81 11.57
C ALA A 87 -13.02 21.77 12.19
N SER A 88 -13.01 21.92 13.52
CA SER A 88 -12.07 22.77 14.23
C SER A 88 -10.63 22.33 14.06
N SER A 89 -10.35 21.03 14.20
CA SER A 89 -9.00 20.49 14.03
C SER A 89 -8.53 20.54 12.58
N GLY A 90 -9.42 20.34 11.61
CA GLY A 90 -9.11 20.44 10.20
C GLY A 90 -8.73 21.87 9.79
N LEU A 91 -9.51 22.87 10.23
CA LEU A 91 -9.20 24.27 9.99
C LEU A 91 -7.85 24.67 10.62
N LEU A 92 -7.59 24.21 11.84
CA LEU A 92 -6.32 24.47 12.52
C LEU A 92 -5.15 23.82 11.78
N TYR A 93 -5.30 22.57 11.32
CA TYR A 93 -4.30 21.91 10.50
C TYR A 93 -3.98 22.69 9.23
N ASP A 94 -5.01 23.07 8.46
CA ASP A 94 -4.87 23.79 7.21
C ASP A 94 -4.22 25.17 7.43
N THR A 95 -4.53 25.83 8.55
CA THR A 95 -3.93 27.11 8.94
C THR A 95 -2.45 26.95 9.29
N LEU A 96 -2.11 25.97 10.10
CA LEU A 96 -0.72 25.71 10.46
C LEU A 96 0.09 25.26 9.24
N ASP A 97 -0.43 24.34 8.44
CA ASP A 97 0.26 23.84 7.23
C ASP A 97 0.57 24.98 6.24
N ARG A 98 -0.30 26.01 6.19
CA ARG A 98 -0.12 27.17 5.31
C ARG A 98 0.83 28.22 5.87
N TYR A 99 0.78 28.51 7.16
CA TYR A 99 1.44 29.67 7.76
C TYR A 99 2.63 29.31 8.66
N ASP A 100 2.68 28.06 9.14
CA ASP A 100 3.76 27.53 9.98
C ASP A 100 3.95 26.02 9.67
N PRO A 101 4.42 25.67 8.45
CA PRO A 101 4.52 24.29 7.98
C PRO A 101 5.48 23.42 8.80
N ASP A 102 6.39 24.05 9.55
CA ASP A 102 7.36 23.38 10.43
C ASP A 102 6.88 23.28 11.88
N HIS A 103 5.61 23.59 12.13
CA HIS A 103 5.02 23.50 13.46
C HIS A 103 5.15 22.09 14.04
N LEU A 104 5.63 21.97 15.28
CA LEU A 104 5.94 20.71 15.96
C LEU A 104 4.80 19.68 15.91
N LEU A 105 3.54 20.10 16.03
CA LEU A 105 2.39 19.19 16.02
C LEU A 105 2.04 18.68 14.60
N LEU A 106 2.38 19.43 13.56
CA LEU A 106 2.28 18.92 12.18
C LEU A 106 3.33 17.86 11.92
N ASP A 107 4.56 18.13 12.35
CA ASP A 107 5.66 17.15 12.26
C ASP A 107 5.35 15.89 13.07
N GLN A 108 4.82 16.03 14.27
CA GLN A 108 4.36 14.91 15.08
C GLN A 108 3.27 14.10 14.36
N ALA A 109 2.29 14.76 13.74
CA ALA A 109 1.24 14.06 13.00
C ALA A 109 1.79 13.27 11.80
N ARG A 110 2.74 13.86 11.07
CA ARG A 110 3.42 13.20 9.95
C ARG A 110 4.24 12.00 10.43
N ARG A 111 5.02 12.15 11.51
CA ARG A 111 5.79 11.04 12.11
C ARG A 111 4.90 9.90 12.59
N GLU A 112 3.82 10.20 13.29
CA GLU A 112 2.90 9.15 13.78
C GLU A 112 2.25 8.37 12.65
N VAL A 113 1.95 9.02 11.51
CA VAL A 113 1.46 8.32 10.31
C VAL A 113 2.53 7.37 9.77
N LEU A 114 3.75 7.85 9.59
CA LEU A 114 4.84 7.05 9.04
C LEU A 114 5.20 5.86 9.95
N GLU A 115 5.31 6.10 11.24
CA GLU A 115 5.80 5.09 12.18
C GLU A 115 4.73 4.08 12.60
N SER A 116 3.51 4.57 12.96
CA SER A 116 2.50 3.69 13.54
C SER A 116 1.47 3.17 12.54
N GLN A 117 1.12 3.93 11.50
CA GLN A 117 0.14 3.47 10.51
C GLN A 117 0.80 2.75 9.33
N LEU A 118 1.96 3.22 8.87
CA LEU A 118 2.65 2.68 7.71
C LEU A 118 3.81 1.75 8.07
N GLU A 119 4.14 1.63 9.34
CA GLU A 119 5.23 0.78 9.84
C GLU A 119 6.53 0.93 9.02
N ILE A 120 6.88 2.19 8.68
CA ILE A 120 7.96 2.51 7.74
C ILE A 120 9.30 1.89 8.15
N GLY A 121 9.54 1.75 9.46
CA GLY A 121 10.73 1.08 9.98
C GLY A 121 10.80 -0.39 9.61
N ARG A 122 9.66 -1.10 9.63
CA ARG A 122 9.60 -2.51 9.20
C ARG A 122 9.82 -2.65 7.70
N LEU A 123 9.20 -1.76 6.91
CA LEU A 123 9.41 -1.75 5.46
C LEU A 123 10.87 -1.47 5.12
N ARG A 124 11.50 -0.48 5.78
CA ARG A 124 12.93 -0.20 5.62
C ARG A 124 13.80 -1.43 5.90
N ALA A 125 13.57 -2.10 7.02
CA ALA A 125 14.32 -3.29 7.38
C ALA A 125 14.14 -4.45 6.38
N VAL A 126 12.97 -4.57 5.74
CA VAL A 126 12.74 -5.55 4.66
C VAL A 126 13.54 -5.16 3.41
N LEU A 127 13.52 -3.89 3.01
CA LEU A 127 14.27 -3.42 1.83
C LEU A 127 15.79 -3.53 2.02
N GLU A 128 16.30 -3.22 3.21
CA GLU A 128 17.72 -3.41 3.55
C GLU A 128 18.14 -4.88 3.44
N ARG A 129 17.33 -5.80 3.93
CA ARG A 129 17.59 -7.23 3.76
C ARG A 129 17.50 -7.68 2.30
N ALA A 130 16.52 -7.17 1.56
CA ALA A 130 16.33 -7.51 0.15
C ALA A 130 17.51 -7.06 -0.72
N ARG A 131 18.14 -5.94 -0.39
CA ARG A 131 19.30 -5.41 -1.11
C ARG A 131 20.47 -6.40 -1.15
N ASP A 132 20.70 -7.11 -0.06
CA ASP A 132 21.82 -8.02 0.10
C ASP A 132 21.50 -9.46 -0.40
N GLN A 133 20.26 -9.69 -0.84
CA GLN A 133 19.83 -11.00 -1.33
C GLN A 133 19.92 -11.11 -2.85
N ALA A 134 20.04 -12.34 -3.34
CA ALA A 134 19.95 -12.61 -4.76
C ALA A 134 18.54 -12.36 -5.29
N LEU A 135 18.44 -11.58 -6.35
CA LEU A 135 17.19 -11.31 -7.04
C LEU A 135 16.99 -12.33 -8.16
N VAL A 136 15.96 -13.13 -8.05
CA VAL A 136 15.62 -14.14 -9.07
C VAL A 136 14.44 -13.65 -9.89
N LEU A 137 14.69 -13.32 -11.17
CA LEU A 137 13.65 -12.89 -12.12
C LEU A 137 13.26 -14.08 -12.99
N THR A 138 11.96 -14.36 -13.04
CA THR A 138 11.41 -15.43 -13.89
C THR A 138 10.27 -14.89 -14.73
N THR A 139 10.12 -15.42 -15.94
CA THR A 139 8.99 -15.12 -16.83
C THR A 139 8.21 -16.40 -17.09
N PRO A 140 7.37 -16.84 -16.13
CA PRO A 140 6.62 -18.06 -16.28
C PRO A 140 5.52 -17.91 -17.32
N GLU A 141 5.33 -18.91 -18.17
CA GLU A 141 4.22 -18.96 -19.14
C GLU A 141 2.85 -19.10 -18.47
N ARG A 142 2.84 -19.55 -17.22
CA ARG A 142 1.63 -19.85 -16.42
C ARG A 142 1.79 -19.37 -14.98
N PHE A 143 0.68 -19.32 -14.27
CA PHE A 143 0.70 -19.02 -12.84
C PHE A 143 1.54 -20.04 -12.08
N THR A 144 2.47 -19.52 -11.29
CA THR A 144 3.22 -20.32 -10.33
C THR A 144 2.35 -20.64 -9.10
N PRO A 145 2.70 -21.66 -8.30
CA PRO A 145 2.00 -21.93 -7.04
C PRO A 145 1.94 -20.73 -6.08
N LEU A 146 2.94 -19.85 -6.11
CA LEU A 146 2.96 -18.63 -5.29
C LEU A 146 2.07 -17.51 -5.85
N ALA A 147 1.97 -17.39 -7.19
CA ALA A 147 1.15 -16.37 -7.83
C ALA A 147 -0.34 -16.74 -7.87
N PHE A 148 -0.67 -18.03 -7.90
CA PHE A 148 -2.05 -18.49 -8.03
C PHE A 148 -2.98 -18.01 -6.90
N PRO A 149 -2.61 -18.07 -5.60
CA PRO A 149 -3.45 -17.53 -4.53
C PRO A 149 -3.74 -16.03 -4.64
N LEU A 150 -2.77 -15.23 -5.07
CA LEU A 150 -2.94 -13.79 -5.30
C LEU A 150 -3.95 -13.53 -6.43
N TRP A 151 -3.87 -14.29 -7.50
CA TRP A 151 -4.82 -14.22 -8.61
C TRP A 151 -6.24 -14.62 -8.17
N VAL A 152 -6.38 -15.66 -7.35
CA VAL A 152 -7.67 -16.10 -6.79
C VAL A 152 -8.28 -15.01 -5.92
N GLU A 153 -7.51 -14.38 -5.03
CA GLU A 153 -7.98 -13.30 -4.17
C GLU A 153 -8.49 -12.11 -4.98
N ARG A 154 -7.79 -11.77 -6.06
CA ARG A 154 -8.24 -10.73 -6.99
C ARG A 154 -9.56 -11.06 -7.66
N LEU A 155 -9.79 -12.30 -8.07
CA LEU A 155 -11.05 -12.72 -8.69
C LEU A 155 -12.23 -12.63 -7.73
N ARG A 156 -11.99 -12.89 -6.46
CA ARG A 156 -12.99 -12.82 -5.40
C ARG A 156 -13.59 -11.42 -5.26
N ASN A 157 -12.78 -10.38 -5.48
CA ASN A 157 -13.19 -8.98 -5.35
C ASN A 157 -13.82 -8.40 -6.63
N ARG A 158 -13.85 -9.16 -7.75
CA ARG A 158 -14.51 -8.72 -8.97
C ARG A 158 -15.98 -9.13 -8.99
N LEU A 159 -16.85 -8.16 -9.22
CA LEU A 159 -18.24 -8.42 -9.56
C LEU A 159 -18.29 -9.20 -10.88
N SER A 160 -18.85 -10.40 -10.88
CA SER A 160 -19.00 -11.26 -12.03
C SER A 160 -20.34 -12.01 -11.96
N THR A 161 -20.98 -12.25 -13.07
CA THR A 161 -22.17 -13.10 -13.18
C THR A 161 -21.86 -14.57 -12.92
N GLU A 162 -20.60 -14.97 -13.06
CA GLU A 162 -20.11 -16.31 -12.77
C GLU A 162 -19.56 -16.39 -11.35
N SER A 163 -19.86 -17.47 -10.64
CA SER A 163 -19.30 -17.76 -9.31
C SER A 163 -17.76 -17.77 -9.37
N TRP A 164 -17.12 -17.07 -8.44
CA TRP A 164 -15.65 -17.08 -8.33
C TRP A 164 -15.11 -18.50 -8.11
N ARG A 165 -15.88 -19.38 -7.45
CA ARG A 165 -15.53 -20.77 -7.19
C ARG A 165 -15.41 -21.57 -8.49
N ASP A 166 -16.35 -21.39 -9.40
CA ASP A 166 -16.35 -22.08 -10.70
C ASP A 166 -15.19 -21.63 -11.57
N ARG A 167 -14.83 -20.34 -11.49
CA ARG A 167 -13.66 -19.80 -12.19
C ARG A 167 -12.36 -20.38 -11.66
N VAL A 168 -12.22 -20.48 -10.32
CA VAL A 168 -11.07 -21.08 -9.67
C VAL A 168 -10.98 -22.56 -10.01
N ALA A 169 -12.08 -23.30 -9.90
CA ALA A 169 -12.11 -24.73 -10.21
C ALA A 169 -11.64 -25.03 -11.64
N ARG A 170 -12.15 -24.28 -12.64
CA ARG A 170 -11.69 -24.40 -14.03
C ARG A 170 -10.21 -24.08 -14.23
N MET A 171 -9.69 -23.11 -13.51
CA MET A 171 -8.27 -22.75 -13.59
C MET A 171 -7.40 -23.82 -12.95
N THR A 172 -7.80 -24.35 -11.79
CA THR A 172 -7.12 -25.46 -11.13
C THR A 172 -7.05 -26.69 -12.05
N GLU A 173 -8.18 -27.07 -12.64
CA GLU A 173 -8.23 -28.19 -13.58
C GLU A 173 -7.28 -28.02 -14.78
N ARG A 174 -7.18 -26.78 -15.31
CA ARG A 174 -6.24 -26.48 -16.41
C ARG A 174 -4.78 -26.59 -15.97
N LEU A 175 -4.45 -26.16 -14.75
CA LEU A 175 -3.11 -26.25 -14.21
C LEU A 175 -2.71 -27.72 -13.94
N GLU A 176 -3.62 -28.52 -13.37
CA GLU A 176 -3.44 -29.95 -13.12
C GLU A 176 -3.24 -30.71 -14.44
N LYS A 177 -4.11 -30.55 -15.42
CA LYS A 177 -3.95 -31.18 -16.75
C LYS A 177 -2.62 -30.85 -17.43
N HIS A 178 -2.03 -29.71 -17.08
CA HIS A 178 -0.74 -29.35 -17.64
C HIS A 178 0.43 -29.94 -16.86
N ALA A 179 0.31 -30.02 -15.54
CA ALA A 179 1.30 -30.69 -14.72
C ALA A 179 1.41 -32.17 -15.11
N ASP A 180 0.27 -32.85 -15.31
CA ASP A 180 0.20 -34.25 -15.72
C ASP A 180 0.84 -34.48 -17.10
N ARG A 181 0.66 -33.59 -18.07
CA ARG A 181 1.32 -33.69 -19.37
C ARG A 181 2.84 -33.59 -19.29
N ARG A 182 3.37 -32.70 -18.41
CA ARG A 182 4.82 -32.60 -18.19
C ARG A 182 5.40 -33.79 -17.48
N ALA A 183 4.66 -34.42 -16.57
CA ALA A 183 5.09 -35.64 -15.88
C ALA A 183 5.09 -36.86 -16.78
N GLY A 184 4.28 -36.86 -17.87
CA GLY A 184 4.25 -37.93 -18.86
C GLY A 184 5.28 -37.78 -19.99
N ASP A 185 5.89 -36.63 -20.16
CA ASP A 185 6.91 -36.31 -21.19
C ASP A 185 8.36 -36.37 -20.61
N ALA A 186 8.54 -36.69 -19.33
CA ALA A 186 9.82 -36.82 -18.63
C ALA A 186 10.13 -38.29 -18.31
#